data_c5ec4eefc2c63b7b91c5db53955c8425
#
_entry.id   c5ec4eefc2c63b7b91c5db53955c8425
#
_cell.length_a   1.000
_cell.length_b   1.000
_cell.length_c   1.000
_cell.angle_alpha   90.00
_cell.angle_beta   90.00
_cell.angle_gamma   90.00
#
_symmetry.space_group_name_H-M   'P 1'
#
loop_
_entity.id
_entity.type
_entity.pdbx_description
1 polymer ?
#
loop_
_entity_poly.entity_id
_entity_poly.type
_entity_poly.pdbx_seq_one_letter_code
_entity_poly.pdbx_strand_id
1 'polypeptide(L)'
;MRADCKRVVTDANGCVPVSILTIGMMDNNCFIVSAGREEGAPALVVDPAGDADAILKALGWLDLKYIVCTHDHNDHLVALPALQKATGAKVVAHPLDSKIIESGQPGYFGDWDAVAPVYVDRKVKDGDSIKLGSLEFKVLHTPGHTKGGICLYLPGFDGKPGLLFSGDTLFRGATGRVDFEGGSAREMRASLRNKLSALPDATIVYPGHEGLTTIGMERRRVIEAF
;
A
#
# COMPACT_ATOMS: atom_id res chain seq x y z
N MET A 1 12.24 -15.85 13.83
CA MET A 1 12.58 -15.98 12.39
C MET A 1 12.59 -14.58 11.80
N ARG A 2 13.63 -14.15 11.06
CA ARG A 2 13.59 -12.84 10.39
C ARG A 2 12.55 -12.90 9.27
N ALA A 3 11.82 -11.81 9.08
CA ALA A 3 10.88 -11.68 7.96
C ALA A 3 11.68 -11.39 6.67
N ASP A 4 12.35 -12.42 6.16
CA ASP A 4 13.27 -12.30 5.02
C ASP A 4 12.52 -11.88 3.74
N CYS A 5 13.13 -10.96 2.98
CA CYS A 5 12.63 -10.58 1.66
C CYS A 5 12.80 -11.77 0.71
N LYS A 6 11.68 -12.31 0.22
CA LYS A 6 11.67 -13.49 -0.66
C LYS A 6 11.93 -13.14 -2.13
N ARG A 7 11.57 -11.93 -2.55
CA ARG A 7 11.65 -11.50 -3.96
C ARG A 7 11.70 -9.98 -4.07
N VAL A 8 12.56 -9.50 -4.99
CA VAL A 8 12.55 -8.11 -5.45
C VAL A 8 12.41 -8.11 -6.98
N VAL A 9 11.41 -7.44 -7.50
CA VAL A 9 11.18 -7.32 -8.95
C VAL A 9 10.88 -5.87 -9.29
N THR A 10 11.54 -5.34 -10.31
CA THR A 10 11.15 -4.06 -10.90
C THR A 10 10.06 -4.31 -11.95
N ASP A 11 8.89 -3.72 -11.76
CA ASP A 11 7.78 -3.88 -12.69
C ASP A 11 7.95 -2.97 -13.91
N ALA A 12 7.77 -3.57 -15.09
CA ALA A 12 7.83 -2.89 -16.38
C ALA A 12 6.44 -2.40 -16.83
N ASN A 13 5.68 -1.72 -15.94
CA ASN A 13 4.35 -1.18 -16.26
C ASN A 13 4.36 -0.10 -17.36
N GLY A 14 5.55 0.36 -17.74
CA GLY A 14 5.74 1.39 -18.77
C GLY A 14 5.36 2.81 -18.31
N CYS A 15 4.91 3.00 -17.07
CA CYS A 15 4.53 4.32 -16.53
C CYS A 15 5.65 4.89 -15.66
N VAL A 16 5.80 4.34 -14.47
CA VAL A 16 6.77 4.80 -13.45
C VAL A 16 7.53 3.60 -12.91
N PRO A 17 8.76 3.79 -12.40
CA PRO A 17 9.48 2.71 -11.75
C PRO A 17 8.74 2.25 -10.50
N VAL A 18 8.43 0.95 -10.44
CA VAL A 18 7.87 0.29 -9.26
C VAL A 18 8.72 -0.92 -8.94
N SER A 19 9.31 -0.96 -7.75
CA SER A 19 9.94 -2.17 -7.22
C SER A 19 8.96 -2.86 -6.30
N ILE A 20 8.78 -4.16 -6.50
CA ILE A 20 7.89 -5.01 -5.71
C ILE A 20 8.75 -5.91 -4.85
N LEU A 21 8.62 -5.81 -3.54
CA LEU A 21 9.28 -6.67 -2.58
C LEU A 21 8.23 -7.58 -1.96
N THR A 22 8.38 -8.90 -2.09
CA THR A 22 7.55 -9.85 -1.37
C THR A 22 8.23 -10.18 -0.06
N ILE A 23 7.65 -9.78 1.06
CA ILE A 23 8.29 -9.74 2.37
C ILE A 23 7.37 -10.34 3.43
N GLY A 24 7.98 -10.85 4.51
CA GLY A 24 7.25 -11.32 5.67
C GLY A 24 6.66 -12.72 5.52
N MET A 25 6.02 -13.19 6.57
CA MET A 25 5.47 -14.55 6.64
C MET A 25 4.21 -14.74 5.81
N MET A 26 3.48 -13.66 5.58
CA MET A 26 2.22 -13.67 4.84
C MET A 26 2.41 -13.33 3.36
N ASP A 27 3.67 -13.28 2.89
CA ASP A 27 4.00 -12.92 1.51
C ASP A 27 3.40 -11.55 1.08
N ASN A 28 3.50 -10.57 1.99
CA ASN A 28 3.03 -9.22 1.74
C ASN A 28 3.82 -8.55 0.61
N ASN A 29 3.15 -7.73 -0.15
CA ASN A 29 3.77 -6.88 -1.15
C ASN A 29 4.07 -5.51 -0.56
N CYS A 30 5.35 -5.16 -0.49
CA CYS A 30 5.82 -3.81 -0.23
C CYS A 30 6.24 -3.17 -1.55
N PHE A 31 5.79 -1.95 -1.83
CA PHE A 31 6.07 -1.28 -3.09
C PHE A 31 6.95 -0.04 -2.89
N ILE A 32 8.00 0.08 -3.69
CA ILE A 32 8.78 1.30 -3.82
C ILE A 32 8.41 1.94 -5.15
N VAL A 33 7.87 3.14 -5.14
CA VAL A 33 7.50 3.89 -6.33
C VAL A 33 8.35 5.15 -6.41
N SER A 34 9.00 5.40 -7.54
CA SER A 34 9.81 6.61 -7.73
C SER A 34 9.31 7.47 -8.89
N ALA A 35 9.48 8.78 -8.77
CA ALA A 35 9.11 9.72 -9.83
C ALA A 35 10.18 9.82 -10.95
N GLY A 36 11.32 9.16 -10.79
CA GLY A 36 12.42 9.12 -11.74
C GLY A 36 13.35 7.94 -11.47
N ARG A 37 14.42 7.84 -12.26
CA ARG A 37 15.45 6.79 -12.15
C ARG A 37 16.82 7.35 -11.78
N GLU A 38 16.97 8.66 -11.74
CA GLU A 38 18.18 9.38 -11.39
C GLU A 38 18.45 9.31 -9.88
N GLU A 39 19.70 9.54 -9.51
CA GLU A 39 20.10 9.65 -8.10
C GLU A 39 19.35 10.78 -7.42
N GLY A 40 18.81 10.52 -6.23
CA GLY A 40 17.99 11.47 -5.48
C GLY A 40 16.55 11.63 -6.01
N ALA A 41 16.13 10.82 -7.00
CA ALA A 41 14.74 10.87 -7.44
C ALA A 41 13.78 10.61 -6.27
N PRO A 42 12.72 11.44 -6.11
CA PRO A 42 11.79 11.27 -5.00
C PRO A 42 11.04 9.95 -5.10
N ALA A 43 10.94 9.24 -3.98
CA ALA A 43 10.26 7.96 -3.86
C ALA A 43 9.23 7.95 -2.74
N LEU A 44 8.29 7.02 -2.82
CA LEU A 44 7.41 6.61 -1.74
C LEU A 44 7.46 5.09 -1.58
N VAL A 45 7.24 4.64 -0.35
CA VAL A 45 7.03 3.22 -0.02
C VAL A 45 5.57 3.05 0.36
N VAL A 46 4.93 2.01 -0.17
CA VAL A 46 3.59 1.57 0.24
C VAL A 46 3.73 0.28 1.02
N ASP A 47 3.18 0.25 2.21
CA ASP A 47 3.12 -0.89 3.14
C ASP A 47 4.50 -1.53 3.41
N PRO A 48 5.29 -0.97 4.33
CA PRO A 48 6.59 -1.51 4.73
C PRO A 48 6.42 -2.78 5.60
N ALA A 49 6.07 -3.87 4.97
CA ALA A 49 5.58 -5.10 5.57
C ALA A 49 6.61 -5.91 6.39
N GLY A 50 7.90 -5.68 6.20
CA GLY A 50 8.96 -6.38 6.94
C GLY A 50 10.32 -6.13 6.31
N ASP A 51 11.40 -6.69 6.89
CA ASP A 51 12.78 -6.60 6.39
C ASP A 51 13.19 -5.18 5.96
N ALA A 52 13.30 -4.27 6.93
CA ALA A 52 13.69 -2.88 6.68
C ALA A 52 15.01 -2.75 5.91
N ASP A 53 15.97 -3.63 6.16
CA ASP A 53 17.27 -3.64 5.48
C ASP A 53 17.11 -3.95 3.98
N ALA A 54 16.22 -4.88 3.63
CA ALA A 54 15.92 -5.19 2.23
C ALA A 54 15.24 -3.99 1.53
N ILE A 55 14.30 -3.32 2.21
CA ILE A 55 13.65 -2.12 1.68
C ILE A 55 14.67 -1.00 1.48
N LEU A 56 15.54 -0.72 2.46
CA LEU A 56 16.59 0.28 2.37
C LEU A 56 17.58 -0.04 1.23
N LYS A 57 17.96 -1.30 1.09
CA LYS A 57 18.81 -1.75 -0.02
C LYS A 57 18.14 -1.56 -1.38
N ALA A 58 16.85 -1.84 -1.49
CA ALA A 58 16.09 -1.67 -2.73
C ALA A 58 15.82 -0.19 -3.07
N LEU A 59 15.70 0.67 -2.05
CA LEU A 59 15.64 2.12 -2.23
C LEU A 59 16.94 2.66 -2.85
N GLY A 60 18.11 2.10 -2.44
CA GLY A 60 19.40 2.52 -2.95
C GLY A 60 19.64 4.02 -2.78
N TRP A 61 19.73 4.73 -3.90
CA TRP A 61 19.99 6.18 -3.97
C TRP A 61 18.73 7.05 -4.09
N LEU A 62 17.53 6.47 -4.03
CA LEU A 62 16.28 7.21 -4.10
C LEU A 62 16.07 8.04 -2.82
N ASP A 63 15.44 9.19 -2.97
CA ASP A 63 15.08 10.07 -1.85
C ASP A 63 13.68 9.73 -1.34
N LEU A 64 13.57 8.94 -0.28
CA LEU A 64 12.29 8.54 0.29
C LEU A 64 11.58 9.70 0.97
N LYS A 65 10.49 10.17 0.36
CA LYS A 65 9.69 11.29 0.86
C LYS A 65 8.54 10.84 1.75
N TYR A 66 7.89 9.72 1.38
CA TYR A 66 6.69 9.24 2.06
C TYR A 66 6.74 7.74 2.29
N ILE A 67 6.20 7.33 3.44
CA ILE A 67 5.81 5.95 3.72
C ILE A 67 4.29 5.96 3.85
N VAL A 68 3.59 5.32 2.93
CA VAL A 68 2.12 5.27 2.90
C VAL A 68 1.67 3.94 3.46
N CYS A 69 0.91 3.99 4.55
CA CYS A 69 0.25 2.82 5.14
C CYS A 69 -1.17 2.74 4.58
N THR A 70 -1.48 1.69 3.83
CA THR A 70 -2.82 1.52 3.27
C THR A 70 -3.86 1.25 4.36
N HIS A 71 -3.45 0.57 5.43
CA HIS A 71 -4.26 0.28 6.61
C HIS A 71 -3.36 -0.03 7.82
N ASP A 72 -3.96 -0.42 8.95
CA ASP A 72 -3.26 -0.53 10.23
C ASP A 72 -2.82 -1.95 10.63
N HIS A 73 -2.98 -2.98 9.80
CA HIS A 73 -2.57 -4.34 10.18
C HIS A 73 -1.05 -4.49 10.26
N ASN A 74 -0.59 -5.22 11.28
CA ASN A 74 0.83 -5.39 11.60
C ASN A 74 1.68 -5.87 10.44
N ASP A 75 1.21 -6.87 9.72
CA ASP A 75 1.93 -7.50 8.62
C ASP A 75 2.26 -6.53 7.47
N HIS A 76 1.57 -5.38 7.38
CA HIS A 76 1.89 -4.29 6.48
C HIS A 76 2.84 -3.24 7.07
N LEU A 77 3.13 -3.29 8.38
CA LEU A 77 3.77 -2.19 9.11
C LEU A 77 5.05 -2.58 9.86
N VAL A 78 5.45 -3.86 9.85
CA VAL A 78 6.58 -4.38 10.66
C VAL A 78 7.86 -3.55 10.47
N ALA A 79 8.18 -3.15 9.25
CA ALA A 79 9.38 -2.33 8.98
C ALA A 79 9.16 -0.82 9.15
N LEU A 80 7.93 -0.35 9.36
CA LEU A 80 7.60 1.08 9.43
C LEU A 80 8.47 1.85 10.44
N PRO A 81 8.63 1.40 11.71
CA PRO A 81 9.43 2.16 12.69
C PRO A 81 10.90 2.28 12.28
N ALA A 82 11.48 1.18 11.79
CA ALA A 82 12.88 1.14 11.40
C ALA A 82 13.14 1.98 10.14
N LEU A 83 12.26 1.87 9.15
CA LEU A 83 12.35 2.62 7.89
C LEU A 83 12.20 4.13 8.12
N GLN A 84 11.19 4.54 8.89
CA GLN A 84 10.96 5.94 9.24
C GLN A 84 12.16 6.53 10.00
N LYS A 85 12.71 5.79 10.98
CA LYS A 85 13.89 6.21 11.74
C LYS A 85 15.13 6.37 10.86
N ALA A 86 15.35 5.46 9.91
CA ALA A 86 16.52 5.47 9.04
C ALA A 86 16.47 6.59 7.98
N THR A 87 15.29 6.95 7.50
CA THR A 87 15.11 7.85 6.35
C THR A 87 14.57 9.23 6.71
N GLY A 88 13.87 9.35 7.83
CA GLY A 88 13.13 10.57 8.20
C GLY A 88 11.92 10.84 7.28
N ALA A 89 11.51 9.87 6.47
CA ALA A 89 10.37 10.01 5.56
C ALA A 89 9.07 10.23 6.34
N LYS A 90 8.15 11.02 5.75
CA LYS A 90 6.86 11.32 6.36
C LYS A 90 5.91 10.14 6.26
N VAL A 91 5.35 9.73 7.38
CA VAL A 91 4.35 8.66 7.44
C VAL A 91 2.97 9.21 7.10
N VAL A 92 2.27 8.52 6.21
CA VAL A 92 0.96 8.88 5.69
C VAL A 92 -0.02 7.74 5.93
N ALA A 93 -1.18 8.02 6.55
CA ALA A 93 -2.25 7.06 6.75
C ALA A 93 -3.61 7.77 6.88
N HIS A 94 -4.71 7.01 6.88
CA HIS A 94 -6.03 7.54 7.16
C HIS A 94 -6.22 7.84 8.65
N PRO A 95 -6.96 8.90 9.07
CA PRO A 95 -7.16 9.24 10.49
C PRO A 95 -7.72 8.13 11.35
N LEU A 96 -8.54 7.23 10.80
CA LEU A 96 -9.17 6.15 11.56
C LEU A 96 -8.15 5.06 11.94
N ASP A 97 -7.23 4.73 11.04
CA ASP A 97 -6.19 3.72 11.26
C ASP A 97 -4.93 4.33 11.92
N SER A 98 -4.71 5.64 11.75
CA SER A 98 -3.54 6.32 12.33
C SER A 98 -3.44 6.19 13.85
N LYS A 99 -4.56 6.09 14.55
CA LYS A 99 -4.58 5.94 16.01
C LYS A 99 -3.92 4.63 16.46
N ILE A 100 -4.16 3.56 15.73
CA ILE A 100 -3.59 2.23 16.03
C ILE A 100 -2.10 2.24 15.70
N ILE A 101 -1.70 2.82 14.55
CA ILE A 101 -0.30 2.99 14.16
C ILE A 101 0.47 3.81 15.23
N GLU A 102 -0.12 4.92 15.69
CA GLU A 102 0.48 5.80 16.71
C GLU A 102 0.54 5.18 18.11
N SER A 103 -0.31 4.19 18.40
CA SER A 103 -0.28 3.46 19.67
C SER A 103 0.74 2.32 19.66
N GLY A 104 1.14 1.85 18.50
CA GLY A 104 1.86 0.60 18.33
C GLY A 104 0.96 -0.62 18.53
N GLN A 105 1.47 -1.78 18.12
CA GLN A 105 0.70 -3.01 18.15
C GLN A 105 1.56 -4.18 18.64
N PRO A 106 1.01 -5.07 19.48
CA PRO A 106 1.68 -6.33 19.80
C PRO A 106 1.76 -7.19 18.54
N GLY A 107 2.75 -8.05 18.46
CA GLY A 107 2.83 -9.00 17.36
C GLY A 107 1.77 -10.09 17.45
N TYR A 108 1.28 -10.53 16.31
CA TYR A 108 0.33 -11.66 16.21
C TYR A 108 1.01 -13.01 16.48
N PHE A 109 2.28 -13.13 16.05
CA PHE A 109 3.05 -14.37 16.11
C PHE A 109 4.21 -14.31 17.11
N GLY A 110 4.50 -13.13 17.67
CA GLY A 110 5.56 -12.91 18.65
C GLY A 110 6.11 -11.48 18.59
N ASP A 111 7.12 -11.20 19.42
CA ASP A 111 7.70 -9.84 19.50
C ASP A 111 8.34 -9.36 18.19
N TRP A 112 8.67 -10.29 17.30
CA TRP A 112 9.35 -9.97 16.04
C TRP A 112 8.43 -9.35 14.96
N ASP A 113 7.12 -9.51 15.08
CA ASP A 113 6.11 -8.86 14.22
C ASP A 113 5.33 -7.75 14.94
N ALA A 114 5.77 -7.38 16.15
CA ALA A 114 5.26 -6.22 16.86
C ALA A 114 5.66 -4.92 16.13
N VAL A 115 4.74 -3.97 16.11
CA VAL A 115 4.96 -2.65 15.53
C VAL A 115 5.09 -1.61 16.62
N ALA A 116 6.27 -1.02 16.78
CA ALA A 116 6.47 0.07 17.72
C ALA A 116 5.67 1.31 17.30
N PRO A 117 5.23 2.17 18.25
CA PRO A 117 4.51 3.40 17.95
C PRO A 117 5.26 4.28 16.94
N VAL A 118 4.56 4.76 15.91
CA VAL A 118 5.10 5.69 14.92
C VAL A 118 4.11 6.83 14.71
N TYR A 119 4.60 8.06 14.80
CA TYR A 119 3.77 9.24 14.53
C TYR A 119 3.39 9.31 13.05
N VAL A 120 2.10 9.58 12.77
CA VAL A 120 1.58 9.75 11.41
C VAL A 120 1.60 11.24 11.07
N ASP A 121 2.60 11.64 10.26
CA ASP A 121 2.85 13.04 9.90
C ASP A 121 1.71 13.65 9.07
N ARG A 122 1.08 12.84 8.24
CA ARG A 122 0.02 13.29 7.34
C ARG A 122 -1.17 12.36 7.36
N LYS A 123 -2.28 12.84 7.91
CA LYS A 123 -3.56 12.12 7.94
C LYS A 123 -4.37 12.51 6.71
N VAL A 124 -4.56 11.55 5.79
CA VAL A 124 -5.23 11.74 4.50
C VAL A 124 -6.65 11.17 4.50
N LYS A 125 -7.53 11.79 3.71
CA LYS A 125 -8.93 11.40 3.56
C LYS A 125 -9.25 11.15 2.09
N ASP A 126 -10.46 10.70 1.83
CA ASP A 126 -10.97 10.51 0.47
C ASP A 126 -10.85 11.77 -0.37
N GLY A 127 -10.33 11.62 -1.59
CA GLY A 127 -10.13 12.71 -2.53
C GLY A 127 -8.87 13.55 -2.32
N ASP A 128 -8.15 13.36 -1.21
CA ASP A 128 -6.84 13.99 -1.03
C ASP A 128 -5.85 13.49 -2.09
N SER A 129 -4.78 14.25 -2.31
CA SER A 129 -3.70 13.82 -3.21
C SER A 129 -2.33 13.84 -2.55
N ILE A 130 -1.46 12.93 -2.97
CA ILE A 130 -0.05 12.88 -2.56
C ILE A 130 0.80 13.18 -3.80
N LYS A 131 1.58 14.27 -3.72
CA LYS A 131 2.50 14.66 -4.79
C LYS A 131 3.88 14.08 -4.56
N LEU A 132 4.42 13.45 -5.60
CA LEU A 132 5.77 12.86 -5.61
C LEU A 132 6.47 13.31 -6.90
N GLY A 133 7.29 14.34 -6.84
CA GLY A 133 7.85 14.95 -8.06
C GLY A 133 6.73 15.42 -8.99
N SER A 134 6.73 14.92 -10.22
CA SER A 134 5.69 15.18 -11.23
C SER A 134 4.44 14.29 -11.10
N LEU A 135 4.49 13.26 -10.23
CA LEU A 135 3.39 12.34 -10.03
C LEU A 135 2.40 12.88 -9.00
N GLU A 136 1.10 12.68 -9.24
CA GLU A 136 0.04 13.01 -8.30
C GLU A 136 -0.88 11.82 -8.08
N PHE A 137 -0.75 11.20 -6.90
CA PHE A 137 -1.58 10.09 -6.47
C PHE A 137 -2.85 10.60 -5.81
N LYS A 138 -3.99 10.01 -6.14
CA LYS A 138 -5.27 10.25 -5.46
C LYS A 138 -5.47 9.23 -4.36
N VAL A 139 -5.93 9.68 -3.21
CA VAL A 139 -6.33 8.83 -2.09
C VAL A 139 -7.81 8.46 -2.26
N LEU A 140 -8.08 7.17 -2.30
CA LEU A 140 -9.43 6.63 -2.28
C LEU A 140 -9.64 5.99 -0.91
N HIS A 141 -10.53 6.51 -0.09
CA HIS A 141 -10.91 5.86 1.17
C HIS A 141 -11.81 4.67 0.86
N THR A 142 -11.34 3.48 1.18
CA THR A 142 -11.97 2.19 0.85
C THR A 142 -12.14 1.34 2.10
N PRO A 143 -13.01 1.78 3.05
CA PRO A 143 -13.26 1.00 4.27
C PRO A 143 -13.90 -0.35 3.96
N GLY A 144 -13.70 -1.29 4.87
CA GLY A 144 -14.28 -2.63 4.78
C GLY A 144 -13.37 -3.72 5.30
N HIS A 145 -12.08 -3.69 5.01
CA HIS A 145 -11.06 -4.53 5.65
C HIS A 145 -10.65 -3.94 7.00
N THR A 146 -10.33 -2.64 7.02
CA THR A 146 -10.25 -1.79 8.21
C THR A 146 -11.17 -0.58 8.04
N LYS A 147 -11.33 0.22 9.10
CA LYS A 147 -12.12 1.46 9.05
C LYS A 147 -11.44 2.57 8.27
N GLY A 148 -10.12 2.61 8.30
CA GLY A 148 -9.31 3.62 7.64
C GLY A 148 -8.60 3.11 6.38
N GLY A 149 -8.98 1.97 5.85
CA GLY A 149 -8.38 1.42 4.64
C GLY A 149 -8.41 2.40 3.47
N ILE A 150 -7.28 2.59 2.80
CA ILE A 150 -7.15 3.44 1.62
C ILE A 150 -6.51 2.69 0.46
N CYS A 151 -6.90 3.08 -0.75
CA CYS A 151 -6.13 2.79 -1.95
C CYS A 151 -5.41 4.06 -2.42
N LEU A 152 -4.23 3.90 -2.98
CA LEU A 152 -3.47 4.97 -3.60
C LEU A 152 -3.53 4.82 -5.12
N TYR A 153 -4.14 5.76 -5.81
CA TYR A 153 -4.38 5.69 -7.25
C TYR A 153 -3.55 6.74 -8.00
N LEU A 154 -2.69 6.30 -8.90
CA LEU A 154 -2.04 7.14 -9.91
C LEU A 154 -2.84 7.04 -11.21
N PRO A 155 -3.51 8.11 -11.67
CA PRO A 155 -4.20 8.11 -12.96
C PRO A 155 -3.24 7.82 -14.12
N GLY A 156 -3.74 7.16 -15.16
CA GLY A 156 -2.96 6.95 -16.38
C GLY A 156 -2.61 8.26 -17.07
N PHE A 157 -1.47 8.33 -17.72
CA PHE A 157 -0.98 9.47 -18.47
C PHE A 157 -0.18 9.01 -19.69
N ASP A 158 -0.08 9.84 -20.72
CA ASP A 158 0.67 9.56 -21.96
C ASP A 158 0.31 8.21 -22.60
N GLY A 159 -0.98 7.84 -22.59
CA GLY A 159 -1.47 6.57 -23.11
C GLY A 159 -1.12 5.34 -22.26
N LYS A 160 -0.55 5.52 -21.07
CA LYS A 160 -0.21 4.47 -20.11
C LYS A 160 -1.38 4.20 -19.16
N PRO A 161 -1.53 2.96 -18.66
CA PRO A 161 -2.56 2.63 -17.68
C PRO A 161 -2.31 3.33 -16.36
N GLY A 162 -3.39 3.55 -15.58
CA GLY A 162 -3.27 3.96 -14.19
C GLY A 162 -2.74 2.83 -13.30
N LEU A 163 -2.22 3.18 -12.12
CA LEU A 163 -1.75 2.24 -11.11
C LEU A 163 -2.58 2.40 -9.84
N LEU A 164 -3.02 1.30 -9.25
CA LEU A 164 -3.78 1.27 -8.01
C LEU A 164 -3.06 0.39 -6.98
N PHE A 165 -2.53 0.99 -5.94
CA PHE A 165 -2.03 0.28 -4.76
C PHE A 165 -3.21 0.09 -3.83
N SER A 166 -3.75 -1.14 -3.80
CA SER A 166 -5.06 -1.40 -3.20
C SER A 166 -5.00 -1.86 -1.74
N GLY A 167 -3.80 -2.09 -1.18
CA GLY A 167 -3.70 -2.76 0.11
C GLY A 167 -4.57 -4.01 0.12
N ASP A 168 -5.37 -4.17 1.15
CA ASP A 168 -6.27 -5.32 1.31
C ASP A 168 -7.72 -5.03 0.91
N THR A 169 -7.93 -4.03 0.05
CA THR A 169 -9.27 -3.78 -0.51
C THR A 169 -9.58 -4.74 -1.67
N LEU A 170 -8.65 -4.92 -2.62
CA LEU A 170 -8.85 -5.74 -3.82
C LEU A 170 -7.61 -6.56 -4.12
N PHE A 171 -7.77 -7.88 -4.21
CA PHE A 171 -6.76 -8.84 -4.62
C PHE A 171 -7.07 -9.42 -6.00
N ARG A 172 -6.16 -10.23 -6.49
CA ARG A 172 -6.39 -11.05 -7.67
C ARG A 172 -7.38 -12.17 -7.34
N GLY A 173 -8.65 -11.95 -7.69
CA GLY A 173 -9.74 -12.91 -7.50
C GLY A 173 -10.39 -12.90 -6.12
N ALA A 174 -10.05 -11.96 -5.24
CA ALA A 174 -10.61 -11.87 -3.89
C ALA A 174 -10.55 -10.42 -3.36
N THR A 175 -11.02 -10.25 -2.13
CA THR A 175 -10.84 -9.05 -1.29
C THR A 175 -10.17 -9.44 0.01
N GLY A 176 -9.65 -8.47 0.76
CA GLY A 176 -9.30 -8.66 2.15
C GLY A 176 -10.48 -9.13 2.99
N ARG A 177 -10.19 -9.78 4.10
CA ARG A 177 -11.19 -10.25 5.08
C ARG A 177 -11.95 -9.06 5.67
N VAL A 178 -13.21 -9.32 6.04
CA VAL A 178 -14.12 -8.30 6.60
C VAL A 178 -14.70 -8.71 7.95
N ASP A 179 -14.18 -9.79 8.52
CA ASP A 179 -14.63 -10.42 9.77
C ASP A 179 -13.69 -10.13 10.97
N PHE A 180 -12.65 -9.32 10.77
CA PHE A 180 -11.81 -8.81 11.84
C PHE A 180 -12.46 -7.60 12.54
N GLU A 181 -11.93 -7.22 13.69
CA GLU A 181 -12.33 -5.98 14.37
C GLU A 181 -12.16 -4.77 13.44
N GLY A 182 -13.21 -3.99 13.29
CA GLY A 182 -13.24 -2.86 12.35
C GLY A 182 -13.64 -3.25 10.92
N GLY A 183 -13.71 -4.55 10.60
CA GLY A 183 -14.12 -5.04 9.29
C GLY A 183 -15.63 -4.90 9.03
N SER A 184 -16.03 -4.77 7.75
CA SER A 184 -17.41 -4.59 7.34
C SER A 184 -17.63 -5.00 5.88
N ALA A 185 -18.36 -6.10 5.69
CA ALA A 185 -18.73 -6.54 4.32
C ALA A 185 -19.56 -5.49 3.57
N ARG A 186 -20.42 -4.75 4.29
CA ARG A 186 -21.21 -3.67 3.69
C ARG A 186 -20.34 -2.53 3.17
N GLU A 187 -19.34 -2.11 3.95
CA GLU A 187 -18.43 -1.04 3.56
C GLU A 187 -17.49 -1.50 2.45
N MET A 188 -16.98 -2.75 2.50
CA MET A 188 -16.18 -3.33 1.42
C MET A 188 -16.95 -3.31 0.10
N ARG A 189 -18.21 -3.76 0.12
CA ARG A 189 -19.08 -3.69 -1.07
C ARG A 189 -19.23 -2.27 -1.61
N ALA A 190 -19.44 -1.30 -0.73
CA ALA A 190 -19.56 0.11 -1.12
C ALA A 190 -18.24 0.63 -1.71
N SER A 191 -17.10 0.29 -1.13
CA SER A 191 -15.77 0.65 -1.60
C SER A 191 -15.49 0.10 -3.00
N LEU A 192 -15.79 -1.18 -3.22
CA LEU A 192 -15.63 -1.83 -4.51
C LEU A 192 -16.54 -1.20 -5.58
N ARG A 193 -17.86 -1.11 -5.30
CA ARG A 193 -18.84 -0.71 -6.28
C ARG A 193 -18.91 0.78 -6.57
N ASN A 194 -18.61 1.64 -5.59
CA ASN A 194 -18.74 3.09 -5.76
C ASN A 194 -17.41 3.77 -6.10
N LYS A 195 -16.26 3.11 -5.81
CA LYS A 195 -14.94 3.69 -6.03
C LYS A 195 -14.13 2.92 -7.05
N LEU A 196 -13.87 1.64 -6.82
CA LEU A 196 -12.99 0.89 -7.71
C LEU A 196 -13.65 0.59 -9.07
N SER A 197 -14.97 0.37 -9.11
CA SER A 197 -15.70 0.15 -10.37
C SER A 197 -15.63 1.37 -11.31
N ALA A 198 -15.42 2.57 -10.79
CA ALA A 198 -15.30 3.78 -11.59
C ALA A 198 -13.93 3.94 -12.28
N LEU A 199 -12.94 3.12 -11.89
CA LEU A 199 -11.60 3.16 -12.48
C LEU A 199 -11.58 2.48 -13.86
N PRO A 200 -10.71 2.94 -14.78
CA PRO A 200 -10.55 2.32 -16.09
C PRO A 200 -10.13 0.84 -15.99
N ASP A 201 -10.65 -0.01 -16.86
CA ASP A 201 -10.34 -1.45 -16.88
C ASP A 201 -8.86 -1.77 -17.02
N ALA A 202 -8.11 -0.93 -17.74
CA ALA A 202 -6.67 -1.08 -17.92
C ALA A 202 -5.85 -0.72 -16.68
N THR A 203 -6.46 -0.18 -15.59
CA THR A 203 -5.74 0.17 -14.36
C THR A 203 -5.10 -1.09 -13.76
N ILE A 204 -3.78 -1.06 -13.59
CA ILE A 204 -3.01 -2.14 -12.96
C ILE A 204 -3.19 -2.05 -11.44
N VAL A 205 -3.54 -3.17 -10.82
CA VAL A 205 -3.75 -3.28 -9.38
C VAL A 205 -2.53 -3.94 -8.74
N TYR A 206 -1.97 -3.28 -7.75
CA TYR A 206 -0.87 -3.69 -6.89
C TYR A 206 -1.44 -3.99 -5.50
N PRO A 207 -1.84 -5.24 -5.23
CA PRO A 207 -2.50 -5.61 -3.98
C PRO A 207 -1.52 -5.84 -2.85
N GLY A 208 -1.97 -5.76 -1.60
CA GLY A 208 -1.16 -6.06 -0.41
C GLY A 208 -0.65 -7.49 -0.36
N HIS A 209 -1.38 -8.42 -0.94
CA HIS A 209 -1.03 -9.84 -1.09
C HIS A 209 -1.29 -10.30 -2.52
N GLU A 210 -0.79 -11.48 -2.85
CA GLU A 210 -1.00 -12.12 -4.14
C GLU A 210 -0.29 -11.40 -5.32
N GLY A 211 -0.58 -11.87 -6.52
CA GLY A 211 -0.03 -11.30 -7.77
C GLY A 211 -0.81 -10.08 -8.25
N LEU A 212 -0.18 -9.33 -9.15
CA LEU A 212 -0.82 -8.20 -9.82
C LEU A 212 -2.06 -8.64 -10.61
N THR A 213 -3.00 -7.70 -10.75
CA THR A 213 -4.19 -7.88 -11.57
C THR A 213 -4.58 -6.56 -12.25
N THR A 214 -5.76 -6.44 -12.82
CA THR A 214 -6.32 -5.18 -13.33
C THR A 214 -7.77 -5.00 -12.88
N ILE A 215 -8.24 -3.76 -12.89
CA ILE A 215 -9.66 -3.49 -12.60
C ILE A 215 -10.57 -4.27 -13.55
N GLY A 216 -10.24 -4.35 -14.84
CA GLY A 216 -11.03 -5.08 -15.82
C GLY A 216 -11.11 -6.58 -15.54
N MET A 217 -10.02 -7.21 -15.10
CA MET A 217 -10.00 -8.63 -14.72
C MET A 217 -10.88 -8.91 -13.51
N GLU A 218 -10.93 -8.00 -12.55
CA GLU A 218 -11.66 -8.20 -11.30
C GLU A 218 -13.08 -7.59 -11.33
N ARG A 219 -13.44 -6.82 -12.35
CA ARG A 219 -14.73 -6.14 -12.43
C ARG A 219 -15.92 -7.08 -12.18
N ARG A 220 -16.10 -8.10 -13.00
CA ARG A 220 -17.21 -9.06 -12.88
C ARG A 220 -16.98 -10.10 -11.80
N ARG A 221 -15.72 -10.41 -11.57
CA ARG A 221 -15.31 -11.56 -10.76
C ARG A 221 -15.31 -11.25 -9.27
N VAL A 222 -14.96 -10.02 -8.90
CA VAL A 222 -14.85 -9.57 -7.52
C VAL A 222 -15.70 -8.31 -7.28
N ILE A 223 -15.46 -7.22 -8.04
CA ILE A 223 -16.03 -5.90 -7.74
C ILE A 223 -17.56 -5.88 -7.81
N GLU A 224 -18.14 -6.51 -8.83
CA GLU A 224 -19.60 -6.57 -9.01
C GLU A 224 -20.22 -7.77 -8.29
N ALA A 225 -19.44 -8.83 -8.06
CA ALA A 225 -19.93 -10.06 -7.42
C ALA A 225 -20.01 -9.93 -5.89
N PHE A 226 -19.15 -9.13 -5.25
CA PHE A 226 -19.16 -8.90 -3.81
C PHE A 226 -20.36 -8.02 -3.40
#